data_e2bb2d95e2ef22e1c12530f92a6e0e9f
#
_entry.id   e2bb2d95e2ef22e1c12530f92a6e0e9f
#
_cell.length_a   1.000
_cell.length_b   1.000
_cell.length_c   1.000
_cell.angle_alpha   90.00
_cell.angle_beta   90.00
_cell.angle_gamma   90.00
#
_symmetry.space_group_name_H-M   'P 1'
#
loop_
_entity.id
_entity.type
_entity.pdbx_description
1 polymer ?
#
loop_
_entity_poly.entity_id
_entity_poly.type
_entity_poly.pdbx_seq_one_letter_code
_entity_poly.pdbx_strand_id
1 'polypeptide(L)'
;MISNVINQIDAIAQNTGDLIAYDELGRTHTYAQLKSGSDSLAAHIDSLNLPTGAPIMVYGGQQFEMIASFLGSTKSGHAYIPVDKSSADERLTDILEIGKPALVIAVDELPIEITSVPVIDPKALTSIFDNETSYQITHPVEGDDNFYIIFTSGTTGKPKGVQISHRNLISFADWMLSDDFNWPEKSQVLSQPPYSFDLSVMDWAPALLSSSTLKALPKETADDFKTLFATLPKLDLNIWVSTPSFADVALLDPNFTQENLPQLTHFLFCGEVLTSTTAQKLLSRFPNATVYNTYGPTEATVAVSGLPITEAVIATNDKMPIGYVKSDTTIKIQDPDGQDVPAGETGEIVICGPSVSKGYLNNPEKTAQAFKQIDGHQAYKTGDLATMDSSGLLHYRGRSDFQIKLHGFRIELEEVAQQLQQSHFVAQAAAVPRYDDEGKVKQLLAVIVASDNSFEKPMQLTNAIKDELKDIMMPYMVPGRFIYREAMPLTPNGKIDLKGLIAEVNGDA
;
A
#
# COMPACT_ATOMS: atom_id res chain seq x y z
N MET A 1 -5.49 12.26 -21.48
CA MET A 1 -4.33 11.37 -21.32
C MET A 1 -3.15 12.15 -20.75
N ILE A 2 -2.58 11.67 -19.68
CA ILE A 2 -1.41 12.24 -19.00
C ILE A 2 -0.18 11.92 -19.84
N SER A 3 0.57 12.96 -20.27
CA SER A 3 1.81 12.75 -21.01
C SER A 3 3.02 12.62 -20.06
N ASN A 4 3.00 13.35 -18.95
CA ASN A 4 4.04 13.34 -17.94
C ASN A 4 3.46 13.86 -16.61
N VAL A 5 3.59 13.08 -15.54
CA VAL A 5 3.04 13.39 -14.20
C VAL A 5 3.65 14.65 -13.62
N ILE A 6 4.98 14.78 -13.70
CA ILE A 6 5.74 15.92 -13.14
C ILE A 6 5.33 17.20 -13.85
N ASN A 7 5.35 17.19 -15.18
CA ASN A 7 5.02 18.38 -15.99
C ASN A 7 3.57 18.83 -15.78
N GLN A 8 2.63 17.91 -15.59
CA GLN A 8 1.23 18.24 -15.37
C GLN A 8 1.02 18.90 -13.99
N ILE A 9 1.64 18.37 -12.93
CA ILE A 9 1.58 18.97 -11.59
C ILE A 9 2.23 20.36 -11.61
N ASP A 10 3.37 20.53 -12.26
CA ASP A 10 4.03 21.84 -12.42
C ASP A 10 3.20 22.84 -13.23
N ALA A 11 2.50 22.38 -14.27
CA ALA A 11 1.59 23.22 -15.03
C ALA A 11 0.39 23.69 -14.20
N ILE A 12 -0.15 22.84 -13.33
CA ILE A 12 -1.20 23.22 -12.36
C ILE A 12 -0.66 24.29 -11.41
N ALA A 13 0.55 24.07 -10.85
CA ALA A 13 1.19 25.06 -9.97
C ALA A 13 1.43 26.42 -10.65
N GLN A 14 1.78 26.43 -11.95
CA GLN A 14 1.96 27.66 -12.71
C GLN A 14 0.64 28.37 -13.02
N ASN A 15 -0.42 27.62 -13.34
CA ASN A 15 -1.70 28.19 -13.77
C ASN A 15 -2.64 28.55 -12.62
N THR A 16 -2.60 27.76 -11.53
CA THR A 16 -3.50 27.85 -10.37
C THR A 16 -2.75 27.65 -9.05
N GLY A 17 -1.58 28.26 -8.93
CA GLY A 17 -0.65 28.06 -7.82
C GLY A 17 -1.20 28.34 -6.42
N ASP A 18 -2.21 29.21 -6.30
CA ASP A 18 -2.86 29.54 -5.02
C ASP A 18 -3.80 28.45 -4.49
N LEU A 19 -4.15 27.44 -5.31
CA LEU A 19 -4.95 26.32 -4.84
C LEU A 19 -4.16 25.52 -3.78
N ILE A 20 -4.86 25.04 -2.78
CA ILE A 20 -4.27 24.17 -1.76
C ILE A 20 -4.01 22.79 -2.37
N ALA A 21 -2.76 22.35 -2.34
CA ALA A 21 -2.34 21.01 -2.76
C ALA A 21 -2.37 20.02 -1.60
N TYR A 22 -2.09 20.51 -0.39
CA TYR A 22 -1.93 19.68 0.80
C TYR A 22 -2.47 20.37 2.03
N ASP A 23 -3.24 19.66 2.84
CA ASP A 23 -3.79 20.16 4.11
C ASP A 23 -3.65 19.07 5.18
N GLU A 24 -2.74 19.30 6.13
CA GLU A 24 -2.56 18.47 7.31
C GLU A 24 -3.28 19.13 8.49
N LEU A 25 -4.56 18.80 8.65
CA LEU A 25 -5.40 19.27 9.76
C LEU A 25 -5.38 20.79 9.97
N GLY A 26 -5.34 21.56 8.88
CA GLY A 26 -5.31 23.02 8.88
C GLY A 26 -3.93 23.64 8.61
N ARG A 27 -2.86 22.87 8.59
CA ARG A 27 -1.57 23.28 8.04
C ARG A 27 -1.60 23.09 6.53
N THR A 28 -1.83 24.18 5.81
CA THR A 28 -2.06 24.16 4.37
C THR A 28 -0.83 24.55 3.56
N HIS A 29 -0.64 23.89 2.42
CA HIS A 29 0.36 24.20 1.43
C HIS A 29 -0.25 24.28 0.04
N THR A 30 0.11 25.32 -0.71
CA THR A 30 -0.40 25.54 -2.07
C THR A 30 0.37 24.74 -3.11
N TYR A 31 -0.18 24.64 -4.33
CA TYR A 31 0.54 24.10 -5.49
C TYR A 31 1.81 24.90 -5.82
N ALA A 32 1.79 26.23 -5.63
CA ALA A 32 2.99 27.05 -5.80
C ALA A 32 4.08 26.67 -4.79
N GLN A 33 3.73 26.44 -3.52
CA GLN A 33 4.67 26.00 -2.50
C GLN A 33 5.18 24.58 -2.78
N LEU A 34 4.32 23.67 -3.26
CA LEU A 34 4.71 22.32 -3.66
C LEU A 34 5.75 22.36 -4.80
N LYS A 35 5.50 23.20 -5.81
CA LYS A 35 6.46 23.40 -6.90
C LYS A 35 7.77 24.01 -6.39
N SER A 36 7.72 25.09 -5.62
CA SER A 36 8.90 25.77 -5.10
C SER A 36 9.77 24.85 -4.24
N GLY A 37 9.17 24.12 -3.29
CA GLY A 37 9.92 23.19 -2.44
C GLY A 37 10.53 22.03 -3.24
N SER A 38 9.77 21.43 -4.15
CA SER A 38 10.29 20.33 -4.99
C SER A 38 11.35 20.81 -5.99
N ASP A 39 11.26 22.02 -6.51
CA ASP A 39 12.28 22.63 -7.38
C ASP A 39 13.58 22.89 -6.62
N SER A 40 13.48 23.49 -5.42
CA SER A 40 14.65 23.74 -4.55
C SER A 40 15.37 22.47 -4.19
N LEU A 41 14.61 21.40 -3.87
CA LEU A 41 15.19 20.10 -3.57
C LEU A 41 15.83 19.46 -4.80
N ALA A 42 15.20 19.52 -5.97
CA ALA A 42 15.77 18.99 -7.21
C ALA A 42 17.09 19.69 -7.57
N ALA A 43 17.16 21.03 -7.45
CA ALA A 43 18.38 21.77 -7.65
C ALA A 43 19.50 21.36 -6.66
N HIS A 44 19.14 21.12 -5.41
CA HIS A 44 20.08 20.63 -4.41
C HIS A 44 20.59 19.22 -4.74
N ILE A 45 19.69 18.29 -5.10
CA ILE A 45 20.04 16.92 -5.49
C ILE A 45 21.01 16.91 -6.67
N ASP A 46 20.75 17.71 -7.72
CA ASP A 46 21.66 17.85 -8.88
C ASP A 46 23.05 18.29 -8.46
N SER A 47 23.15 19.20 -7.48
CA SER A 47 24.45 19.69 -6.97
C SER A 47 25.28 18.61 -6.30
N LEU A 48 24.66 17.52 -5.83
CA LEU A 48 25.35 16.37 -5.21
C LEU A 48 25.99 15.44 -6.22
N ASN A 49 25.69 15.57 -7.52
CA ASN A 49 26.19 14.73 -8.59
C ASN A 49 26.03 13.22 -8.30
N LEU A 50 24.83 12.80 -7.90
CA LEU A 50 24.52 11.41 -7.60
C LEU A 50 24.62 10.52 -8.84
N PRO A 51 24.86 9.21 -8.70
CA PRO A 51 24.83 8.27 -9.83
C PRO A 51 23.46 8.31 -10.53
N THR A 52 23.46 8.44 -11.86
CA THR A 52 22.25 8.54 -12.68
C THR A 52 21.27 7.42 -12.38
N GLY A 53 20.00 7.76 -12.10
CA GLY A 53 18.92 6.81 -11.84
C GLY A 53 19.02 6.04 -10.51
N ALA A 54 20.03 6.32 -9.68
CA ALA A 54 20.11 5.72 -8.35
C ALA A 54 18.91 6.21 -7.49
N PRO A 55 18.25 5.33 -6.74
CA PRO A 55 17.08 5.73 -5.95
C PRO A 55 17.47 6.61 -4.76
N ILE A 56 16.51 7.41 -4.30
CA ILE A 56 16.60 8.24 -3.10
C ILE A 56 15.60 7.71 -2.07
N MET A 57 16.05 7.41 -0.86
CA MET A 57 15.14 7.04 0.22
C MET A 57 14.55 8.29 0.87
N VAL A 58 13.23 8.30 1.08
CA VAL A 58 12.50 9.40 1.73
C VAL A 58 11.81 8.83 2.97
N TYR A 59 12.23 9.26 4.14
CA TYR A 59 11.77 8.77 5.43
C TYR A 59 10.88 9.79 6.15
N GLY A 60 9.67 9.40 6.55
CA GLY A 60 8.76 10.27 7.29
C GLY A 60 7.33 9.71 7.35
N GLY A 61 6.41 10.52 7.87
CA GLY A 61 4.98 10.19 7.95
C GLY A 61 4.16 10.83 6.83
N GLN A 62 2.89 11.14 7.14
CA GLN A 62 2.00 11.84 6.19
C GLN A 62 2.17 13.35 6.34
N GLN A 63 3.21 13.86 5.70
CA GLN A 63 3.61 15.26 5.74
C GLN A 63 3.77 15.82 4.32
N PHE A 64 3.57 17.14 4.17
CA PHE A 64 3.77 17.84 2.92
C PHE A 64 5.17 17.62 2.35
N GLU A 65 6.16 17.63 3.22
CA GLU A 65 7.57 17.49 2.88
C GLU A 65 7.89 16.13 2.22
N MET A 66 7.10 15.09 2.51
CA MET A 66 7.23 13.79 1.81
C MET A 66 6.86 13.93 0.33
N ILE A 67 5.68 14.49 0.04
CA ILE A 67 5.22 14.70 -1.35
C ILE A 67 6.16 15.63 -2.11
N ALA A 68 6.59 16.73 -1.49
CA ALA A 68 7.56 17.64 -2.11
C ALA A 68 8.91 16.94 -2.39
N SER A 69 9.33 16.01 -1.50
CA SER A 69 10.55 15.23 -1.68
C SER A 69 10.41 14.16 -2.79
N PHE A 70 9.24 13.55 -2.95
CA PHE A 70 8.96 12.63 -4.07
C PHE A 70 9.09 13.35 -5.41
N LEU A 71 8.48 14.52 -5.52
CA LEU A 71 8.55 15.33 -6.74
C LEU A 71 9.96 15.89 -6.97
N GLY A 72 10.66 16.35 -5.94
CA GLY A 72 12.03 16.83 -6.06
C GLY A 72 12.99 15.75 -6.55
N SER A 73 12.87 14.54 -6.01
CA SER A 73 13.64 13.38 -6.44
C SER A 73 13.36 13.02 -7.90
N THR A 74 12.09 12.97 -8.30
CA THR A 74 11.72 12.58 -9.68
C THR A 74 12.01 13.67 -10.71
N LYS A 75 11.96 14.96 -10.32
CA LYS A 75 12.41 16.10 -11.15
C LYS A 75 13.90 16.02 -11.47
N SER A 76 14.72 15.55 -10.53
CA SER A 76 16.18 15.38 -10.69
C SER A 76 16.58 13.99 -11.24
N GLY A 77 15.64 13.20 -11.79
CA GLY A 77 15.93 11.93 -12.46
C GLY A 77 16.13 10.73 -11.52
N HIS A 78 15.66 10.80 -10.28
CA HIS A 78 15.83 9.76 -9.29
C HIS A 78 14.48 9.22 -8.80
N ALA A 79 14.32 7.89 -8.80
CA ALA A 79 13.18 7.25 -8.14
C ALA A 79 13.21 7.48 -6.63
N TYR A 80 12.04 7.62 -6.00
CA TYR A 80 12.00 7.63 -4.54
C TYR A 80 11.64 6.26 -3.95
N ILE A 81 12.17 5.99 -2.76
CA ILE A 81 11.82 4.85 -1.90
C ILE A 81 11.15 5.43 -0.65
N PRO A 82 9.82 5.37 -0.53
CA PRO A 82 9.14 5.90 0.65
C PRO A 82 9.27 4.92 1.82
N VAL A 83 9.65 5.42 2.99
CA VAL A 83 9.75 4.65 4.23
C VAL A 83 9.00 5.37 5.34
N ASP A 84 8.03 4.68 5.92
CA ASP A 84 7.22 5.23 7.01
C ASP A 84 8.01 5.29 8.33
N LYS A 85 7.80 6.38 9.09
CA LYS A 85 8.46 6.60 10.39
C LYS A 85 8.14 5.54 11.45
N SER A 86 7.07 4.77 11.28
CA SER A 86 6.73 3.63 12.16
C SER A 86 7.42 2.33 11.75
N SER A 87 8.29 2.35 10.75
CA SER A 87 9.05 1.16 10.33
C SER A 87 10.01 0.72 11.42
N ALA A 88 10.09 -0.60 11.65
CA ALA A 88 11.08 -1.19 12.54
C ALA A 88 12.50 -0.92 12.03
N ASP A 89 13.47 -0.80 12.95
CA ASP A 89 14.86 -0.46 12.62
C ASP A 89 15.52 -1.50 11.69
N GLU A 90 15.21 -2.79 11.90
CA GLU A 90 15.70 -3.87 11.04
C GLU A 90 15.16 -3.70 9.60
N ARG A 91 13.88 -3.35 9.45
CA ARG A 91 13.30 -3.12 8.12
C ARG A 91 13.92 -1.92 7.41
N LEU A 92 14.22 -0.84 8.14
CA LEU A 92 14.92 0.32 7.60
C LEU A 92 16.32 -0.07 7.11
N THR A 93 17.03 -0.87 7.88
CA THR A 93 18.35 -1.42 7.51
C THR A 93 18.26 -2.31 6.28
N ASP A 94 17.29 -3.22 6.20
CA ASP A 94 17.07 -4.07 5.04
C ASP A 94 16.76 -3.26 3.76
N ILE A 95 15.94 -2.22 3.87
CA ILE A 95 15.62 -1.33 2.75
C ILE A 95 16.88 -0.60 2.26
N LEU A 96 17.75 -0.15 3.15
CA LEU A 96 19.03 0.46 2.80
C LEU A 96 19.96 -0.52 2.08
N GLU A 97 20.08 -1.76 2.59
CA GLU A 97 20.92 -2.80 2.00
C GLU A 97 20.44 -3.23 0.60
N ILE A 98 19.13 -3.43 0.44
CA ILE A 98 18.54 -3.91 -0.81
C ILE A 98 18.35 -2.76 -1.81
N GLY A 99 17.84 -1.63 -1.34
CA GLY A 99 17.54 -0.46 -2.15
C GLY A 99 18.78 0.27 -2.64
N LYS A 100 19.84 0.25 -1.87
CA LYS A 100 21.12 0.95 -2.13
C LYS A 100 20.88 2.39 -2.60
N PRO A 101 20.12 3.20 -1.82
CA PRO A 101 19.86 4.59 -2.21
C PRO A 101 21.17 5.37 -2.26
N ALA A 102 21.25 6.35 -3.16
CA ALA A 102 22.39 7.25 -3.24
C ALA A 102 22.28 8.43 -2.25
N LEU A 103 21.10 8.65 -1.70
CA LEU A 103 20.76 9.71 -0.77
C LEU A 103 19.62 9.28 0.14
N VAL A 104 19.61 9.72 1.37
CA VAL A 104 18.47 9.65 2.28
C VAL A 104 17.96 11.06 2.56
N ILE A 105 16.67 11.28 2.38
CA ILE A 105 15.96 12.49 2.79
C ILE A 105 15.13 12.13 4.02
N ALA A 106 15.48 12.68 5.16
CA ALA A 106 14.78 12.49 6.41
C ALA A 106 13.83 13.66 6.67
N VAL A 107 12.53 13.42 6.49
CA VAL A 107 11.48 14.39 6.86
C VAL A 107 11.22 14.35 8.35
N ASP A 108 11.29 13.17 8.96
CA ASP A 108 11.30 12.96 10.42
C ASP A 108 12.70 12.52 10.90
N GLU A 109 12.95 12.62 12.20
CA GLU A 109 14.20 12.15 12.81
C GLU A 109 14.39 10.64 12.58
N LEU A 110 15.57 10.24 12.09
CA LEU A 110 15.88 8.84 11.84
C LEU A 110 16.10 8.09 13.17
N PRO A 111 15.54 6.86 13.32
CA PRO A 111 15.72 6.06 14.53
C PRO A 111 17.12 5.44 14.63
N ILE A 112 17.84 5.33 13.49
CA ILE A 112 19.18 4.75 13.39
C ILE A 112 20.16 5.75 12.77
N GLU A 113 21.45 5.61 13.08
CA GLU A 113 22.51 6.37 12.42
C GLU A 113 22.83 5.77 11.05
N ILE A 114 22.77 6.60 10.00
CA ILE A 114 23.10 6.19 8.62
C ILE A 114 24.40 6.90 8.22
N THR A 115 25.46 6.12 8.04
CA THR A 115 26.79 6.62 7.63
C THR A 115 27.21 6.17 6.23
N SER A 116 26.45 5.25 5.64
CA SER A 116 26.78 4.63 4.33
C SER A 116 26.48 5.53 3.14
N VAL A 117 25.58 6.51 3.28
CA VAL A 117 25.16 7.44 2.23
C VAL A 117 24.92 8.83 2.83
N PRO A 118 24.98 9.91 2.01
CA PRO A 118 24.57 11.25 2.47
C PRO A 118 23.14 11.27 3.03
N VAL A 119 22.91 12.08 4.05
CA VAL A 119 21.60 12.30 4.65
C VAL A 119 21.27 13.78 4.64
N ILE A 120 20.11 14.15 4.10
CA ILE A 120 19.48 15.46 4.30
C ILE A 120 18.57 15.31 5.52
N ASP A 121 18.98 15.87 6.65
CA ASP A 121 18.19 15.85 7.89
C ASP A 121 17.01 16.84 7.82
N PRO A 122 16.04 16.81 8.77
CA PRO A 122 14.86 17.68 8.73
C PRO A 122 15.17 19.15 8.69
N LYS A 123 16.26 19.61 9.35
CA LYS A 123 16.67 21.02 9.38
C LYS A 123 17.26 21.45 8.04
N ALA A 124 18.10 20.61 7.45
CA ALA A 124 18.66 20.84 6.12
C ALA A 124 17.56 20.88 5.06
N LEU A 125 16.58 19.96 5.14
CA LEU A 125 15.43 19.93 4.21
C LEU A 125 14.61 21.22 4.30
N THR A 126 14.28 21.67 5.52
CA THR A 126 13.59 22.95 5.71
C THR A 126 14.37 24.12 5.08
N SER A 127 15.68 24.18 5.33
CA SER A 127 16.53 25.23 4.75
C SER A 127 16.58 25.18 3.22
N ILE A 128 16.55 23.97 2.62
CA ILE A 128 16.49 23.80 1.16
C ILE A 128 15.17 24.34 0.62
N PHE A 129 14.05 24.03 1.25
CA PHE A 129 12.73 24.52 0.83
C PHE A 129 12.61 26.05 0.95
N ASP A 130 13.14 26.63 2.01
CA ASP A 130 13.12 28.08 2.27
C ASP A 130 13.99 28.88 1.28
N ASN A 131 14.93 28.26 0.59
CA ASN A 131 15.76 28.93 -0.41
C ASN A 131 15.00 29.32 -1.70
N GLU A 132 13.83 28.77 -1.94
CA GLU A 132 12.96 29.05 -3.10
C GLU A 132 13.72 29.05 -4.44
N THR A 133 14.66 28.10 -4.61
CA THR A 133 15.50 28.03 -5.81
C THR A 133 14.68 27.58 -7.01
N SER A 134 14.67 28.36 -8.09
CA SER A 134 14.05 27.93 -9.33
C SER A 134 14.85 26.81 -9.97
N TYR A 135 14.15 25.81 -10.51
CA TYR A 135 14.75 24.65 -11.15
C TYR A 135 14.26 24.47 -12.58
N GLN A 136 15.19 24.29 -13.51
CA GLN A 136 14.85 23.91 -14.87
C GLN A 136 14.99 22.39 -14.99
N ILE A 137 13.90 21.71 -15.20
CA ILE A 137 13.87 20.25 -15.36
C ILE A 137 14.61 19.90 -16.67
N THR A 138 15.69 19.15 -16.56
CA THR A 138 16.51 18.73 -17.72
C THR A 138 16.44 17.23 -17.98
N HIS A 139 16.40 16.44 -16.95
CA HIS A 139 16.43 14.96 -17.00
C HIS A 139 15.49 14.35 -15.96
N PRO A 140 14.16 14.59 -16.04
CA PRO A 140 13.22 14.02 -15.09
C PRO A 140 13.11 12.50 -15.28
N VAL A 141 12.55 11.84 -14.27
CA VAL A 141 12.09 10.46 -14.42
C VAL A 141 11.01 10.41 -15.50
N GLU A 142 11.20 9.63 -16.56
CA GLU A 142 10.25 9.50 -17.66
C GLU A 142 10.23 8.08 -18.26
N GLY A 143 9.17 7.78 -19.01
CA GLY A 143 9.06 6.50 -19.74
C GLY A 143 9.18 5.29 -18.82
N ASP A 144 10.21 4.47 -19.06
CA ASP A 144 10.45 3.24 -18.30
C ASP A 144 11.39 3.46 -17.09
N ASP A 145 11.82 4.70 -16.80
CA ASP A 145 12.56 4.98 -15.58
C ASP A 145 11.69 4.72 -14.35
N ASN A 146 12.32 4.24 -13.27
CA ASN A 146 11.61 4.05 -12.01
C ASN A 146 11.13 5.39 -11.46
N PHE A 147 9.83 5.50 -11.21
CA PHE A 147 9.25 6.65 -10.53
C PHE A 147 9.30 6.47 -9.01
N TYR A 148 8.88 5.29 -8.55
CA TYR A 148 9.01 4.91 -7.15
C TYR A 148 9.33 3.42 -6.98
N ILE A 149 9.82 3.08 -5.79
CA ILE A 149 10.10 1.70 -5.41
C ILE A 149 9.50 1.48 -4.04
N ILE A 150 8.42 0.69 -3.97
CA ILE A 150 7.77 0.35 -2.71
C ILE A 150 8.20 -1.04 -2.26
N PHE A 151 8.57 -1.16 -0.98
CA PHE A 151 9.01 -2.40 -0.38
C PHE A 151 7.84 -3.16 0.26
N THR A 152 7.60 -4.37 -0.22
CA THR A 152 6.58 -5.29 0.29
C THR A 152 7.23 -6.44 1.08
N SER A 153 6.42 -7.15 1.90
CA SER A 153 6.86 -8.37 2.59
C SER A 153 7.36 -9.44 1.61
N GLY A 154 8.28 -10.26 2.08
CA GLY A 154 8.90 -11.32 1.28
C GLY A 154 8.93 -12.66 2.01
N THR A 155 8.65 -13.75 1.29
CA THR A 155 8.64 -15.13 1.80
C THR A 155 9.97 -15.60 2.43
N THR A 156 11.06 -14.87 2.22
CA THR A 156 12.39 -15.18 2.78
C THR A 156 12.73 -14.33 4.01
N GLY A 157 11.76 -13.62 4.59
CA GLY A 157 11.96 -12.72 5.71
C GLY A 157 12.58 -11.35 5.35
N LYS A 158 13.08 -11.17 4.12
CA LYS A 158 13.58 -9.87 3.63
C LYS A 158 12.59 -9.22 2.67
N PRO A 159 12.38 -7.88 2.76
CA PRO A 159 11.44 -7.18 1.91
C PRO A 159 11.87 -7.16 0.45
N LYS A 160 10.89 -7.01 -0.46
CA LYS A 160 11.09 -6.92 -1.91
C LYS A 160 10.75 -5.52 -2.39
N GLY A 161 11.67 -4.83 -3.06
CA GLY A 161 11.44 -3.52 -3.66
C GLY A 161 10.78 -3.65 -5.04
N VAL A 162 9.51 -3.32 -5.16
CA VAL A 162 8.76 -3.34 -6.43
C VAL A 162 9.05 -2.08 -7.21
N GLN A 163 9.55 -2.22 -8.45
CA GLN A 163 9.99 -1.11 -9.29
C GLN A 163 8.85 -0.60 -10.19
N ILE A 164 8.27 0.54 -9.87
CA ILE A 164 7.20 1.15 -10.65
C ILE A 164 7.77 2.27 -11.51
N SER A 165 7.59 2.14 -12.82
CA SER A 165 8.05 3.15 -13.78
C SER A 165 7.06 4.31 -13.90
N HIS A 166 7.53 5.42 -14.48
CA HIS A 166 6.66 6.56 -14.83
C HIS A 166 5.51 6.13 -15.77
N ARG A 167 5.79 5.24 -16.74
CA ARG A 167 4.78 4.68 -17.64
C ARG A 167 3.72 3.86 -16.88
N ASN A 168 4.14 3.06 -15.90
CA ASN A 168 3.19 2.31 -15.07
C ASN A 168 2.26 3.27 -14.30
N LEU A 169 2.84 4.32 -13.69
CA LEU A 169 2.06 5.33 -12.96
C LEU A 169 1.09 6.09 -13.86
N ILE A 170 1.49 6.47 -15.08
CA ILE A 170 0.61 7.12 -16.06
C ILE A 170 -0.58 6.21 -16.40
N SER A 171 -0.34 4.94 -16.72
CA SER A 171 -1.41 3.98 -17.04
C SER A 171 -2.43 3.86 -15.89
N PHE A 172 -1.97 3.85 -14.65
CA PHE A 172 -2.84 3.85 -13.48
C PHE A 172 -3.59 5.16 -13.30
N ALA A 173 -2.89 6.30 -13.36
CA ALA A 173 -3.49 7.62 -13.14
C ALA A 173 -4.49 8.01 -14.24
N ASP A 174 -4.21 7.69 -15.51
CA ASP A 174 -5.16 7.88 -16.62
C ASP A 174 -6.46 7.11 -16.38
N TRP A 175 -6.37 5.87 -15.87
CA TRP A 175 -7.55 5.08 -15.56
C TRP A 175 -8.33 5.67 -14.36
N MET A 176 -7.64 6.08 -13.30
CA MET A 176 -8.30 6.71 -12.13
C MET A 176 -9.04 8.01 -12.49
N LEU A 177 -8.54 8.75 -13.47
CA LEU A 177 -9.13 10.01 -13.96
C LEU A 177 -10.04 9.81 -15.18
N SER A 178 -10.35 8.55 -15.54
CA SER A 178 -11.31 8.23 -16.62
C SER A 178 -12.75 8.30 -16.16
N ASP A 179 -13.66 8.09 -17.11
CA ASP A 179 -15.11 8.03 -16.87
C ASP A 179 -15.51 6.82 -15.97
N ASP A 180 -14.62 5.84 -15.77
CA ASP A 180 -14.89 4.69 -14.89
C ASP A 180 -15.12 5.11 -13.44
N PHE A 181 -14.45 6.17 -13.00
CA PHE A 181 -14.55 6.68 -11.63
C PHE A 181 -15.26 8.02 -11.52
N ASN A 182 -15.41 8.75 -12.62
CA ASN A 182 -15.98 10.11 -12.61
C ASN A 182 -15.34 11.03 -11.56
N TRP A 183 -14.01 10.96 -11.44
CA TRP A 183 -13.25 11.70 -10.45
C TRP A 183 -13.44 13.21 -10.59
N PRO A 184 -14.03 13.91 -9.58
CA PRO A 184 -14.29 15.34 -9.73
C PRO A 184 -13.02 16.16 -9.50
N GLU A 185 -12.80 17.16 -10.35
CA GLU A 185 -11.69 18.10 -10.19
C GLU A 185 -11.81 18.96 -8.92
N LYS A 186 -10.68 19.43 -8.41
CA LYS A 186 -10.60 20.32 -7.23
C LYS A 186 -11.28 19.75 -5.98
N SER A 187 -11.21 18.45 -5.83
CA SER A 187 -11.78 17.71 -4.72
C SER A 187 -10.91 17.78 -3.47
N GLN A 188 -11.54 17.53 -2.31
CA GLN A 188 -10.86 17.25 -1.04
C GLN A 188 -10.72 15.73 -0.93
N VAL A 189 -9.50 15.21 -1.01
CA VAL A 189 -9.21 13.77 -1.08
C VAL A 189 -8.58 13.31 0.22
N LEU A 190 -9.18 12.32 0.88
CA LEU A 190 -8.57 11.72 2.08
C LEU A 190 -7.25 11.05 1.72
N SER A 191 -6.16 11.47 2.36
CA SER A 191 -4.85 10.83 2.29
C SER A 191 -4.52 10.23 3.66
N GLN A 192 -4.86 8.94 3.81
CA GLN A 192 -4.71 8.18 5.05
C GLN A 192 -3.69 7.04 4.93
N PRO A 193 -3.61 6.30 3.81
CA PRO A 193 -2.63 5.22 3.68
C PRO A 193 -1.20 5.74 3.82
N PRO A 194 -0.32 5.05 4.57
CA PRO A 194 1.10 5.43 4.66
C PRO A 194 1.75 5.47 3.27
N TYR A 195 2.65 6.41 3.03
CA TYR A 195 3.32 6.54 1.72
C TYR A 195 4.20 5.35 1.35
N SER A 196 4.61 4.55 2.33
CA SER A 196 5.29 3.26 2.11
C SER A 196 4.36 2.14 1.64
N PHE A 197 3.06 2.40 1.56
CA PHE A 197 2.04 1.49 1.05
C PHE A 197 1.43 2.05 -0.24
N ASP A 198 1.35 1.22 -1.30
CA ASP A 198 1.00 1.67 -2.65
C ASP A 198 -0.43 2.20 -2.79
N LEU A 199 -1.32 1.88 -1.86
CA LEU A 199 -2.66 2.47 -1.82
C LEU A 199 -2.60 4.01 -1.71
N SER A 200 -1.55 4.58 -1.12
CA SER A 200 -1.33 6.03 -1.08
C SER A 200 -1.19 6.65 -2.48
N VAL A 201 -0.75 5.87 -3.47
CA VAL A 201 -0.66 6.35 -4.86
C VAL A 201 -2.05 6.55 -5.46
N MET A 202 -3.07 5.82 -4.98
CA MET A 202 -4.47 6.01 -5.39
C MET A 202 -5.05 7.33 -4.87
N ASP A 203 -4.52 7.89 -3.79
CA ASP A 203 -4.93 9.22 -3.33
C ASP A 203 -4.09 10.34 -3.95
N TRP A 204 -2.74 10.34 -3.76
CA TRP A 204 -1.93 11.51 -4.11
C TRP A 204 -1.81 11.73 -5.63
N ALA A 205 -1.69 10.65 -6.44
CA ALA A 205 -1.42 10.85 -7.86
C ALA A 205 -2.63 11.45 -8.61
N PRO A 206 -3.86 10.86 -8.56
CA PRO A 206 -5.01 11.48 -9.21
C PRO A 206 -5.40 12.82 -8.55
N ALA A 207 -5.24 12.99 -7.25
CA ALA A 207 -5.53 14.26 -6.59
C ALA A 207 -4.65 15.41 -7.14
N LEU A 208 -3.34 15.25 -7.15
CA LEU A 208 -2.44 16.29 -7.62
C LEU A 208 -2.57 16.55 -9.13
N LEU A 209 -2.93 15.53 -9.91
CA LEU A 209 -3.15 15.64 -11.36
C LEU A 209 -4.49 16.29 -11.75
N SER A 210 -5.45 16.38 -10.79
CA SER A 210 -6.78 16.98 -10.98
C SER A 210 -6.97 18.30 -10.23
N SER A 211 -5.91 18.98 -9.82
CA SER A 211 -5.96 20.23 -9.03
C SER A 211 -6.71 20.08 -7.70
N SER A 212 -6.74 18.89 -7.13
CA SER A 212 -7.41 18.56 -5.87
C SER A 212 -6.49 18.78 -4.66
N THR A 213 -7.05 18.78 -3.46
CA THR A 213 -6.32 18.93 -2.20
C THR A 213 -6.19 17.58 -1.50
N LEU A 214 -4.99 17.17 -1.13
CA LEU A 214 -4.75 16.05 -0.23
C LEU A 214 -5.07 16.46 1.20
N LYS A 215 -6.05 15.83 1.82
CA LYS A 215 -6.43 15.98 3.23
C LYS A 215 -5.72 14.89 4.02
N ALA A 216 -4.52 15.21 4.46
CA ALA A 216 -3.68 14.26 5.19
C ALA A 216 -4.26 13.97 6.58
N LEU A 217 -4.37 12.69 6.88
CA LEU A 217 -4.79 12.19 8.18
C LEU A 217 -3.61 11.45 8.83
N PRO A 218 -2.84 12.12 9.70
CA PRO A 218 -1.71 11.51 10.39
C PRO A 218 -2.10 10.26 11.16
N LYS A 219 -1.18 9.29 11.21
CA LYS A 219 -1.39 7.98 11.86
C LYS A 219 -1.84 8.14 13.31
N GLU A 220 -1.27 9.07 14.06
CA GLU A 220 -1.61 9.35 15.45
C GLU A 220 -3.09 9.76 15.62
N THR A 221 -3.64 10.50 14.63
CA THR A 221 -5.05 10.86 14.59
C THR A 221 -5.92 9.67 14.18
N ALA A 222 -5.47 8.88 13.21
CA ALA A 222 -6.20 7.71 12.72
C ALA A 222 -6.30 6.58 13.76
N ASP A 223 -5.28 6.39 14.60
CA ASP A 223 -5.21 5.35 15.62
C ASP A 223 -6.00 5.69 16.91
N ASP A 224 -6.26 6.97 17.18
CA ASP A 224 -7.11 7.40 18.29
C ASP A 224 -8.56 7.64 17.85
N PHE A 225 -9.44 6.69 18.11
CA PHE A 225 -10.84 6.72 17.65
C PHE A 225 -11.59 7.98 18.05
N LYS A 226 -11.32 8.51 19.24
CA LYS A 226 -11.99 9.73 19.71
C LYS A 226 -11.56 10.93 18.87
N THR A 227 -10.28 11.06 18.61
CA THR A 227 -9.72 12.13 17.77
C THR A 227 -10.14 11.94 16.31
N LEU A 228 -10.10 10.70 15.80
CA LEU A 228 -10.54 10.36 14.45
C LEU A 228 -12.00 10.82 14.20
N PHE A 229 -12.93 10.38 15.04
CA PHE A 229 -14.36 10.71 14.87
C PHE A 229 -14.64 12.21 15.03
N ALA A 230 -13.88 12.92 15.86
CA ALA A 230 -13.99 14.37 15.97
C ALA A 230 -13.36 15.14 14.79
N THR A 231 -12.47 14.48 14.03
CA THR A 231 -11.72 15.08 12.91
C THR A 231 -12.40 14.87 11.57
N LEU A 232 -12.92 13.66 11.30
CA LEU A 232 -13.51 13.30 9.99
C LEU A 232 -14.53 14.32 9.47
N PRO A 233 -15.50 14.80 10.26
CA PRO A 233 -16.50 15.79 9.79
C PRO A 233 -15.91 17.14 9.39
N LYS A 234 -14.68 17.46 9.83
CA LYS A 234 -14.02 18.74 9.59
C LYS A 234 -13.14 18.74 8.33
N LEU A 235 -12.89 17.57 7.76
CA LEU A 235 -12.05 17.44 6.57
C LEU A 235 -12.74 17.89 5.28
N ASP A 236 -14.06 18.00 5.29
CA ASP A 236 -14.90 18.42 4.15
C ASP A 236 -14.63 17.60 2.86
N LEU A 237 -14.54 16.28 3.02
CA LEU A 237 -14.10 15.34 1.99
C LEU A 237 -15.10 15.22 0.83
N ASN A 238 -14.57 15.14 -0.38
CA ASN A 238 -15.30 14.70 -1.57
C ASN A 238 -15.00 13.24 -1.90
N ILE A 239 -13.76 12.81 -1.68
CA ILE A 239 -13.25 11.49 -2.06
C ILE A 239 -12.58 10.84 -0.85
N TRP A 240 -12.96 9.60 -0.60
CA TRP A 240 -12.39 8.73 0.42
C TRP A 240 -11.59 7.62 -0.25
N VAL A 241 -10.28 7.54 0.03
CA VAL A 241 -9.42 6.43 -0.39
C VAL A 241 -8.92 5.72 0.86
N SER A 242 -9.22 4.43 1.00
CA SER A 242 -8.70 3.61 2.11
C SER A 242 -8.84 2.12 1.84
N THR A 243 -8.37 1.31 2.78
CA THR A 243 -8.80 -0.09 2.87
C THR A 243 -10.23 -0.18 3.42
N PRO A 244 -10.97 -1.26 3.12
CA PRO A 244 -12.27 -1.53 3.76
C PRO A 244 -12.21 -1.53 5.29
N SER A 245 -11.13 -2.02 5.89
CA SER A 245 -10.95 -2.05 7.35
C SER A 245 -10.95 -0.65 7.97
N PHE A 246 -10.35 0.34 7.32
CA PHE A 246 -10.38 1.71 7.85
C PHE A 246 -11.78 2.33 7.75
N ALA A 247 -12.52 2.03 6.69
CA ALA A 247 -13.93 2.43 6.61
C ALA A 247 -14.79 1.73 7.68
N ASP A 248 -14.51 0.46 8.00
CA ASP A 248 -15.20 -0.24 9.11
C ASP A 248 -14.98 0.48 10.45
N VAL A 249 -13.77 1.00 10.70
CA VAL A 249 -13.50 1.83 11.89
C VAL A 249 -14.30 3.12 11.86
N ALA A 250 -14.33 3.84 10.74
CA ALA A 250 -15.13 5.06 10.60
C ALA A 250 -16.63 4.79 10.79
N LEU A 251 -17.13 3.65 10.32
CA LEU A 251 -18.52 3.22 10.47
C LEU A 251 -18.92 2.86 11.92
N LEU A 252 -17.97 2.77 12.87
CA LEU A 252 -18.27 2.65 14.29
C LEU A 252 -18.88 3.95 14.85
N ASP A 253 -18.54 5.10 14.27
CA ASP A 253 -19.18 6.37 14.59
C ASP A 253 -20.58 6.43 13.94
N PRO A 254 -21.67 6.56 14.74
CA PRO A 254 -23.01 6.76 14.18
C PRO A 254 -23.15 8.07 13.40
N ASN A 255 -22.27 9.05 13.62
CA ASN A 255 -22.27 10.34 12.93
C ASN A 255 -21.51 10.32 11.60
N PHE A 256 -20.86 9.21 11.23
CA PHE A 256 -20.26 9.04 9.92
C PHE A 256 -21.35 8.75 8.89
N THR A 257 -21.97 9.84 8.40
CA THR A 257 -23.14 9.84 7.51
C THR A 257 -23.08 10.97 6.50
N GLN A 258 -23.88 10.86 5.42
CA GLN A 258 -24.03 11.91 4.41
C GLN A 258 -24.46 13.27 4.99
N GLU A 259 -25.22 13.27 6.09
CA GLU A 259 -25.64 14.52 6.74
C GLU A 259 -24.46 15.31 7.29
N ASN A 260 -23.50 14.62 7.89
CA ASN A 260 -22.30 15.24 8.50
C ASN A 260 -21.12 15.40 7.53
N LEU A 261 -21.11 14.63 6.42
CA LEU A 261 -20.15 14.75 5.33
C LEU A 261 -20.91 14.91 3.98
N PRO A 262 -21.60 16.04 3.79
CA PRO A 262 -22.51 16.22 2.65
C PRO A 262 -21.81 16.21 1.29
N GLN A 263 -20.52 16.54 1.24
CA GLN A 263 -19.73 16.61 0.03
C GLN A 263 -19.10 15.26 -0.37
N LEU A 264 -19.14 14.25 0.50
CA LEU A 264 -18.51 12.94 0.25
C LEU A 264 -19.34 12.16 -0.78
N THR A 265 -18.77 12.01 -1.98
CA THR A 265 -19.43 11.42 -3.15
C THR A 265 -18.75 10.15 -3.66
N HIS A 266 -17.50 9.89 -3.24
CA HIS A 266 -16.73 8.74 -3.72
C HIS A 266 -16.05 8.02 -2.58
N PHE A 267 -16.21 6.69 -2.54
CA PHE A 267 -15.41 5.78 -1.74
C PHE A 267 -14.64 4.84 -2.67
N LEU A 268 -13.33 4.83 -2.57
CA LEU A 268 -12.46 3.95 -3.35
C LEU A 268 -11.72 3.01 -2.41
N PHE A 269 -11.95 1.73 -2.60
CA PHE A 269 -11.36 0.67 -1.77
C PHE A 269 -10.44 -0.22 -2.58
N CYS A 270 -9.27 -0.50 -2.01
CA CYS A 270 -8.34 -1.51 -2.50
C CYS A 270 -7.61 -2.15 -1.31
N GLY A 271 -6.90 -3.24 -1.58
CA GLY A 271 -5.97 -3.84 -0.61
C GLY A 271 -6.57 -4.94 0.26
N GLU A 272 -7.89 -5.00 0.43
CA GLU A 272 -8.58 -6.04 1.22
C GLU A 272 -9.91 -6.44 0.58
N VAL A 273 -10.52 -7.50 1.11
CA VAL A 273 -11.88 -7.89 0.72
C VAL A 273 -12.87 -6.83 1.23
N LEU A 274 -13.62 -6.23 0.32
CA LEU A 274 -14.81 -5.43 0.67
C LEU A 274 -15.97 -6.39 0.97
N THR A 275 -16.45 -6.38 2.21
CA THR A 275 -17.56 -7.25 2.62
C THR A 275 -18.90 -6.66 2.18
N SER A 276 -19.91 -7.52 1.99
CA SER A 276 -21.27 -7.07 1.69
C SER A 276 -21.84 -6.21 2.82
N THR A 277 -21.52 -6.56 4.07
CA THR A 277 -21.92 -5.81 5.26
C THR A 277 -21.37 -4.39 5.26
N THR A 278 -20.08 -4.20 4.95
CA THR A 278 -19.46 -2.87 4.86
C THR A 278 -20.04 -2.06 3.73
N ALA A 279 -20.16 -2.66 2.54
CA ALA A 279 -20.74 -2.01 1.37
C ALA A 279 -22.18 -1.54 1.62
N GLN A 280 -23.03 -2.39 2.21
CA GLN A 280 -24.42 -2.06 2.51
C GLN A 280 -24.56 -0.92 3.54
N LYS A 281 -23.71 -0.90 4.58
CA LYS A 281 -23.67 0.19 5.55
C LYS A 281 -23.28 1.51 4.89
N LEU A 282 -22.28 1.51 4.00
CA LEU A 282 -21.86 2.71 3.27
C LEU A 282 -22.96 3.23 2.37
N LEU A 283 -23.58 2.38 1.52
CA LEU A 283 -24.70 2.78 0.65
C LEU A 283 -25.89 3.35 1.46
N SER A 284 -26.18 2.76 2.62
CA SER A 284 -27.25 3.24 3.48
C SER A 284 -26.95 4.60 4.13
N ARG A 285 -25.70 4.82 4.58
CA ARG A 285 -25.31 6.06 5.26
C ARG A 285 -24.95 7.19 4.33
N PHE A 286 -24.52 6.86 3.11
CA PHE A 286 -24.08 7.81 2.06
C PHE A 286 -24.83 7.56 0.75
N PRO A 287 -26.15 7.86 0.71
CA PRO A 287 -26.97 7.55 -0.47
C PRO A 287 -26.60 8.35 -1.72
N ASN A 288 -25.81 9.42 -1.59
CA ASN A 288 -25.33 10.23 -2.70
C ASN A 288 -23.91 9.85 -3.15
N ALA A 289 -23.27 8.90 -2.49
CA ALA A 289 -21.91 8.48 -2.80
C ALA A 289 -21.89 7.17 -3.61
N THR A 290 -20.90 7.06 -4.49
CA THR A 290 -20.57 5.81 -5.16
C THR A 290 -19.46 5.09 -4.40
N VAL A 291 -19.66 3.82 -4.14
CA VAL A 291 -18.66 2.92 -3.51
C VAL A 291 -18.00 2.12 -4.62
N TYR A 292 -16.69 2.25 -4.79
CA TYR A 292 -15.90 1.48 -5.74
C TYR A 292 -15.08 0.42 -5.02
N ASN A 293 -15.14 -0.82 -5.51
CA ASN A 293 -14.24 -1.88 -5.13
C ASN A 293 -13.22 -2.07 -6.24
N THR A 294 -11.93 -1.99 -5.92
CA THR A 294 -10.83 -2.14 -6.87
C THR A 294 -9.88 -3.25 -6.43
N TYR A 295 -9.14 -3.81 -7.37
CA TYR A 295 -8.19 -4.88 -7.11
C TYR A 295 -6.91 -4.69 -7.93
N GLY A 296 -5.80 -4.94 -7.28
CA GLY A 296 -4.49 -5.11 -7.88
C GLY A 296 -3.42 -5.37 -6.82
N PRO A 297 -2.29 -5.96 -7.23
CA PRO A 297 -1.08 -6.06 -6.43
C PRO A 297 -0.16 -4.86 -6.69
N THR A 298 0.76 -4.59 -5.78
CA THR A 298 1.80 -3.56 -5.93
C THR A 298 2.61 -3.75 -7.22
N GLU A 299 2.85 -5.00 -7.61
CA GLU A 299 3.57 -5.38 -8.82
C GLU A 299 2.83 -5.01 -10.13
N ALA A 300 1.57 -4.58 -10.02
CA ALA A 300 0.78 -4.07 -11.16
C ALA A 300 0.22 -2.67 -10.90
N THR A 301 0.92 -1.87 -10.10
CA THR A 301 0.64 -0.45 -9.82
C THR A 301 -0.74 -0.24 -9.21
N VAL A 302 -0.87 -0.59 -7.94
CA VAL A 302 -2.02 -0.38 -7.06
C VAL A 302 -3.26 -1.20 -7.44
N ALA A 303 -3.86 -0.92 -8.62
CA ALA A 303 -5.09 -1.57 -9.05
C ALA A 303 -5.19 -1.65 -10.58
N VAL A 304 -5.83 -2.74 -11.07
CA VAL A 304 -6.04 -3.02 -12.50
C VAL A 304 -7.46 -3.42 -12.84
N SER A 305 -8.30 -3.62 -11.84
CA SER A 305 -9.74 -3.85 -12.05
C SER A 305 -10.56 -3.13 -10.98
N GLY A 306 -11.82 -2.86 -11.30
CA GLY A 306 -12.73 -2.19 -10.39
C GLY A 306 -14.17 -2.19 -10.90
N LEU A 307 -15.10 -1.87 -9.98
CA LEU A 307 -16.50 -1.64 -10.31
C LEU A 307 -17.18 -0.80 -9.23
N PRO A 308 -18.24 -0.05 -9.58
CA PRO A 308 -19.14 0.54 -8.59
C PRO A 308 -19.99 -0.55 -7.92
N ILE A 309 -20.06 -0.53 -6.61
CA ILE A 309 -20.90 -1.41 -5.82
C ILE A 309 -22.28 -0.77 -5.67
N THR A 310 -23.28 -1.48 -6.11
CA THR A 310 -24.70 -1.09 -6.02
C THR A 310 -25.48 -2.12 -5.21
N GLU A 311 -26.71 -1.79 -4.79
CA GLU A 311 -27.61 -2.75 -4.13
C GLU A 311 -27.82 -4.01 -4.99
N ALA A 312 -27.87 -3.86 -6.31
CA ALA A 312 -28.02 -4.99 -7.24
C ALA A 312 -26.77 -5.91 -7.21
N VAL A 313 -25.57 -5.33 -7.14
CA VAL A 313 -24.33 -6.10 -7.00
C VAL A 313 -24.32 -6.87 -5.69
N ILE A 314 -24.71 -6.23 -4.57
CA ILE A 314 -24.78 -6.88 -3.25
C ILE A 314 -25.81 -8.02 -3.26
N ALA A 315 -26.99 -7.79 -3.85
CA ALA A 315 -28.08 -8.78 -3.89
C ALA A 315 -27.75 -10.05 -4.70
N THR A 316 -26.80 -9.97 -5.62
CA THR A 316 -26.45 -11.06 -6.55
C THR A 316 -25.12 -11.73 -6.25
N ASN A 317 -24.38 -11.24 -5.25
CA ASN A 317 -23.04 -11.75 -4.92
C ASN A 317 -22.85 -11.90 -3.40
N ASP A 318 -22.53 -13.09 -2.95
CA ASP A 318 -22.19 -13.35 -1.54
C ASP A 318 -20.90 -12.65 -1.12
N LYS A 319 -19.92 -12.57 -2.03
CA LYS A 319 -18.67 -11.81 -1.88
C LYS A 319 -18.58 -10.77 -2.97
N MET A 320 -18.19 -9.55 -2.61
CA MET A 320 -18.09 -8.47 -3.59
C MET A 320 -17.09 -8.82 -4.69
N PRO A 321 -17.50 -8.71 -5.97
CA PRO A 321 -16.58 -8.93 -7.09
C PRO A 321 -15.47 -7.88 -7.10
N ILE A 322 -14.34 -8.23 -7.69
CA ILE A 322 -13.18 -7.32 -7.83
C ILE A 322 -13.19 -6.53 -9.16
N GLY A 323 -14.26 -6.66 -9.91
CA GLY A 323 -14.60 -5.76 -11.01
C GLY A 323 -14.16 -6.21 -12.38
N TYR A 324 -14.24 -5.24 -13.30
CA TYR A 324 -13.81 -5.37 -14.68
C TYR A 324 -12.40 -4.81 -14.84
N VAL A 325 -11.65 -5.40 -15.75
CA VAL A 325 -10.27 -5.00 -16.05
C VAL A 325 -10.25 -3.65 -16.75
N LYS A 326 -9.33 -2.77 -16.40
CA LYS A 326 -9.11 -1.50 -17.11
C LYS A 326 -8.70 -1.72 -18.56
N SER A 327 -9.01 -0.78 -19.44
CA SER A 327 -9.02 -0.95 -20.89
C SER A 327 -7.67 -1.28 -21.55
N ASP A 328 -6.54 -0.86 -20.95
CA ASP A 328 -5.19 -1.08 -21.48
C ASP A 328 -4.50 -2.32 -20.89
N THR A 329 -5.21 -3.11 -20.07
CA THR A 329 -4.69 -4.27 -19.36
C THR A 329 -5.47 -5.52 -19.74
N THR A 330 -4.81 -6.67 -19.72
CA THR A 330 -5.42 -7.98 -19.91
C THR A 330 -5.21 -8.82 -18.64
N ILE A 331 -6.25 -9.48 -18.18
CA ILE A 331 -6.18 -10.50 -17.15
C ILE A 331 -6.48 -11.87 -17.78
N LYS A 332 -5.62 -12.84 -17.49
CA LYS A 332 -5.83 -14.25 -17.79
C LYS A 332 -6.04 -15.00 -16.49
N ILE A 333 -6.95 -15.98 -16.51
CA ILE A 333 -7.14 -16.92 -15.41
C ILE A 333 -6.53 -18.24 -15.83
N GLN A 334 -5.45 -18.67 -15.15
CA GLN A 334 -4.62 -19.79 -15.59
C GLN A 334 -4.59 -20.92 -14.56
N ASP A 335 -4.55 -22.15 -15.07
CA ASP A 335 -4.30 -23.35 -14.27
C ASP A 335 -2.81 -23.44 -13.85
N PRO A 336 -2.40 -24.42 -13.02
CA PRO A 336 -1.01 -24.61 -12.61
C PRO A 336 -0.03 -24.88 -13.78
N ASP A 337 -0.53 -25.36 -14.91
CA ASP A 337 0.27 -25.63 -16.11
C ASP A 337 0.39 -24.38 -16.99
N GLY A 338 -0.26 -23.26 -16.61
CA GLY A 338 -0.21 -21.97 -17.30
C GLY A 338 -1.13 -21.88 -18.50
N GLN A 339 -2.15 -22.75 -18.59
CA GLN A 339 -3.17 -22.69 -19.61
C GLN A 339 -4.36 -21.86 -19.14
N ASP A 340 -4.97 -21.10 -20.04
CA ASP A 340 -6.15 -20.30 -19.72
C ASP A 340 -7.32 -21.24 -19.45
N VAL A 341 -8.02 -21.04 -18.31
CA VAL A 341 -9.19 -21.86 -17.94
C VAL A 341 -10.48 -21.30 -18.58
N PRO A 342 -11.51 -22.14 -18.79
CA PRO A 342 -12.82 -21.68 -19.25
C PRO A 342 -13.47 -20.67 -18.31
N ALA A 343 -14.37 -19.82 -18.86
CA ALA A 343 -15.15 -18.88 -18.06
C ALA A 343 -15.92 -19.57 -16.93
N GLY A 344 -15.81 -19.04 -15.71
CA GLY A 344 -16.43 -19.57 -14.49
C GLY A 344 -15.57 -20.59 -13.74
N GLU A 345 -14.49 -21.09 -14.31
CA GLU A 345 -13.55 -21.95 -13.60
C GLU A 345 -12.52 -21.14 -12.81
N THR A 346 -12.03 -21.72 -11.71
CA THR A 346 -11.05 -21.08 -10.83
C THR A 346 -9.63 -21.32 -11.33
N GLY A 347 -8.83 -20.26 -11.39
CA GLY A 347 -7.41 -20.31 -11.67
C GLY A 347 -6.66 -19.11 -11.10
N GLU A 348 -5.35 -19.07 -11.31
CA GLU A 348 -4.49 -17.96 -10.88
C GLU A 348 -4.69 -16.76 -11.79
N ILE A 349 -4.81 -15.57 -11.18
CA ILE A 349 -4.82 -14.28 -11.91
C ILE A 349 -3.41 -14.01 -12.46
N VAL A 350 -3.32 -13.83 -13.77
CA VAL A 350 -2.11 -13.34 -14.45
C VAL A 350 -2.42 -12.01 -15.12
N ILE A 351 -1.74 -10.95 -14.70
CA ILE A 351 -1.95 -9.58 -15.18
C ILE A 351 -0.93 -9.25 -16.26
N CYS A 352 -1.38 -8.75 -17.41
CA CYS A 352 -0.54 -8.35 -18.54
C CYS A 352 -0.87 -6.92 -18.94
N GLY A 353 0.13 -6.06 -19.09
CA GLY A 353 -0.12 -4.70 -19.59
C GLY A 353 0.83 -3.65 -19.02
N PRO A 354 0.56 -2.36 -19.36
CA PRO A 354 1.47 -1.25 -19.05
C PRO A 354 1.57 -0.90 -17.58
N SER A 355 0.65 -1.39 -16.73
CA SER A 355 0.74 -1.24 -15.27
C SER A 355 1.68 -2.23 -14.59
N VAL A 356 2.11 -3.30 -15.29
CA VAL A 356 2.97 -4.34 -14.70
C VAL A 356 4.38 -3.82 -14.55
N SER A 357 4.92 -3.92 -13.34
CA SER A 357 6.25 -3.44 -12.96
C SER A 357 7.38 -4.18 -13.69
N LYS A 358 8.58 -3.60 -13.66
CA LYS A 358 9.79 -4.25 -14.24
C LYS A 358 10.26 -5.45 -13.43
N GLY A 359 9.74 -5.64 -12.23
CA GLY A 359 10.16 -6.68 -11.29
C GLY A 359 10.72 -6.11 -9.98
N TYR A 360 11.43 -6.94 -9.26
CA TYR A 360 11.98 -6.62 -7.95
C TYR A 360 13.40 -6.06 -8.05
N LEU A 361 13.63 -4.93 -7.39
CA LEU A 361 14.93 -4.27 -7.33
C LEU A 361 16.01 -5.20 -6.78
N ASN A 362 17.13 -5.33 -7.48
CA ASN A 362 18.27 -6.16 -7.08
C ASN A 362 17.94 -7.63 -6.79
N ASN A 363 16.81 -8.14 -7.31
CA ASN A 363 16.36 -9.52 -7.09
C ASN A 363 15.91 -10.20 -8.40
N PRO A 364 16.86 -10.54 -9.28
CA PRO A 364 16.55 -11.14 -10.59
C PRO A 364 15.92 -12.54 -10.48
N GLU A 365 16.27 -13.31 -9.45
CA GLU A 365 15.73 -14.64 -9.24
C GLU A 365 14.21 -14.60 -8.93
N LYS A 366 13.80 -13.80 -7.96
CA LYS A 366 12.37 -13.61 -7.64
C LYS A 366 11.61 -12.94 -8.79
N THR A 367 12.26 -12.03 -9.51
CA THR A 367 11.69 -11.44 -10.72
C THR A 367 11.40 -12.51 -11.77
N ALA A 368 12.33 -13.39 -12.08
CA ALA A 368 12.13 -14.45 -13.06
C ALA A 368 11.06 -15.48 -12.64
N GLN A 369 10.84 -15.68 -11.35
CA GLN A 369 9.77 -16.56 -10.83
C GLN A 369 8.38 -15.99 -11.00
N ALA A 370 8.21 -14.68 -10.76
CA ALA A 370 6.90 -14.03 -10.69
C ALA A 370 6.50 -13.32 -12.00
N PHE A 371 7.47 -12.89 -12.79
CA PHE A 371 7.23 -12.12 -14.01
C PHE A 371 7.60 -12.92 -15.25
N LYS A 372 6.86 -12.72 -16.32
CA LYS A 372 7.09 -13.34 -17.63
C LYS A 372 6.68 -12.40 -18.76
N GLN A 373 7.01 -12.74 -19.99
CA GLN A 373 6.49 -12.06 -21.18
C GLN A 373 5.33 -12.87 -21.77
N ILE A 374 4.21 -12.21 -22.06
CA ILE A 374 3.06 -12.79 -22.75
C ILE A 374 2.68 -11.83 -23.87
N ASP A 375 2.66 -12.31 -25.11
CA ASP A 375 2.28 -11.56 -26.30
C ASP A 375 3.05 -10.22 -26.45
N GLY A 376 4.34 -10.21 -26.01
CA GLY A 376 5.21 -9.03 -26.05
C GLY A 376 4.99 -8.02 -24.91
N HIS A 377 4.12 -8.31 -23.96
CA HIS A 377 3.85 -7.48 -22.80
C HIS A 377 4.40 -8.11 -21.51
N GLN A 378 4.82 -7.25 -20.59
CA GLN A 378 5.18 -7.69 -19.24
C GLN A 378 3.94 -8.27 -18.56
N ALA A 379 4.11 -9.43 -17.91
CA ALA A 379 3.05 -10.13 -17.21
C ALA A 379 3.50 -10.54 -15.80
N TYR A 380 2.57 -10.51 -14.84
CA TYR A 380 2.81 -10.84 -13.45
C TYR A 380 1.85 -11.95 -12.98
N LYS A 381 2.41 -12.99 -12.35
CA LYS A 381 1.69 -14.06 -11.67
C LYS A 381 1.41 -13.63 -10.23
N THR A 382 0.14 -13.47 -9.90
CA THR A 382 -0.23 -12.81 -8.64
C THR A 382 -0.22 -13.72 -7.41
N GLY A 383 -0.38 -15.03 -7.60
CA GLY A 383 -0.71 -15.97 -6.53
C GLY A 383 -2.17 -15.88 -6.05
N ASP A 384 -2.93 -14.89 -6.54
CA ASP A 384 -4.36 -14.74 -6.25
C ASP A 384 -5.19 -15.63 -7.18
N LEU A 385 -6.22 -16.27 -6.63
CA LEU A 385 -7.16 -17.12 -7.37
C LEU A 385 -8.45 -16.35 -7.65
N ALA A 386 -8.98 -16.51 -8.85
CA ALA A 386 -10.25 -15.91 -9.24
C ALA A 386 -11.04 -16.80 -10.23
N THR A 387 -12.31 -16.47 -10.38
CA THR A 387 -13.11 -16.87 -11.53
C THR A 387 -13.44 -15.63 -12.34
N MET A 388 -13.47 -15.74 -13.67
CA MET A 388 -13.97 -14.71 -14.60
C MET A 388 -15.21 -15.26 -15.26
N ASP A 389 -16.32 -14.54 -15.17
CA ASP A 389 -17.55 -14.95 -15.83
C ASP A 389 -17.57 -14.57 -17.33
N SER A 390 -18.63 -14.95 -18.03
CA SER A 390 -18.78 -14.68 -19.46
C SER A 390 -18.93 -13.18 -19.81
N SER A 391 -19.20 -12.31 -18.83
CA SER A 391 -19.23 -10.86 -19.01
C SER A 391 -17.86 -10.20 -18.77
N GLY A 392 -16.86 -10.96 -18.29
CA GLY A 392 -15.54 -10.47 -17.90
C GLY A 392 -15.47 -9.98 -16.45
N LEU A 393 -16.53 -10.18 -15.65
CA LEU A 393 -16.54 -9.83 -14.24
C LEU A 393 -15.69 -10.81 -13.43
N LEU A 394 -14.76 -10.27 -12.63
CA LEU A 394 -13.83 -11.02 -11.82
C LEU A 394 -14.35 -11.21 -10.38
N HIS A 395 -14.25 -12.44 -9.90
CA HIS A 395 -14.59 -12.83 -8.52
C HIS A 395 -13.38 -13.44 -7.83
N TYR A 396 -12.92 -12.80 -6.77
CA TYR A 396 -11.81 -13.27 -5.96
C TYR A 396 -12.13 -14.57 -5.22
N ARG A 397 -11.21 -15.55 -5.25
CA ARG A 397 -11.39 -16.89 -4.67
C ARG A 397 -10.34 -17.25 -3.61
N GLY A 398 -9.54 -16.29 -3.18
CA GLY A 398 -8.48 -16.52 -2.20
C GLY A 398 -7.09 -16.57 -2.83
N ARG A 399 -6.15 -17.22 -2.16
CA ARG A 399 -4.76 -17.33 -2.61
C ARG A 399 -4.32 -18.77 -2.76
N SER A 400 -3.36 -18.99 -3.64
CA SER A 400 -2.67 -20.27 -3.80
C SER A 400 -1.56 -20.51 -2.77
N ASP A 401 -1.11 -19.45 -2.08
CA ASP A 401 -0.06 -19.42 -1.05
C ASP A 401 -0.59 -19.02 0.34
N PHE A 402 0.33 -18.82 1.28
CA PHE A 402 0.01 -18.44 2.67
C PHE A 402 0.14 -16.94 2.96
N GLN A 403 0.07 -16.12 1.92
CA GLN A 403 0.03 -14.68 2.09
C GLN A 403 -1.37 -14.21 2.50
N ILE A 404 -1.43 -13.22 3.39
CA ILE A 404 -2.70 -12.60 3.81
C ILE A 404 -2.66 -11.09 3.61
N LYS A 405 -3.85 -10.49 3.65
CA LYS A 405 -4.04 -9.04 3.78
C LYS A 405 -4.74 -8.74 5.09
N LEU A 406 -4.10 -7.94 5.95
CA LEU A 406 -4.63 -7.54 7.26
C LEU A 406 -4.44 -6.03 7.43
N HIS A 407 -5.54 -5.29 7.61
CA HIS A 407 -5.57 -3.82 7.65
C HIS A 407 -4.89 -3.17 6.42
N GLY A 408 -5.01 -3.85 5.27
CA GLY A 408 -4.39 -3.45 4.00
C GLY A 408 -2.94 -3.91 3.81
N PHE A 409 -2.25 -4.27 4.87
CA PHE A 409 -0.87 -4.73 4.76
C PHE A 409 -0.80 -6.15 4.20
N ARG A 410 0.11 -6.34 3.25
CA ARG A 410 0.48 -7.63 2.71
C ARG A 410 1.44 -8.32 3.66
N ILE A 411 1.04 -9.46 4.21
CA ILE A 411 1.78 -10.20 5.24
C ILE A 411 2.04 -11.62 4.74
N GLU A 412 3.30 -12.00 4.70
CA GLU A 412 3.72 -13.38 4.50
C GLU A 412 3.72 -14.09 5.84
N LEU A 413 2.90 -15.13 6.02
CA LEU A 413 2.84 -15.86 7.29
C LEU A 413 4.17 -16.50 7.66
N GLU A 414 4.96 -16.89 6.66
CA GLU A 414 6.30 -17.45 6.87
C GLU A 414 7.28 -16.39 7.40
N GLU A 415 7.22 -15.14 6.93
CA GLU A 415 8.02 -14.03 7.45
C GLU A 415 7.73 -13.79 8.93
N VAL A 416 6.44 -13.72 9.29
CA VAL A 416 6.04 -13.56 10.69
C VAL A 416 6.54 -14.72 11.55
N ALA A 417 6.43 -15.96 11.08
CA ALA A 417 6.92 -17.13 11.80
C ALA A 417 8.44 -17.10 11.99
N GLN A 418 9.20 -16.67 10.98
CA GLN A 418 10.66 -16.53 11.07
C GLN A 418 11.07 -15.43 12.05
N GLN A 419 10.38 -14.28 12.03
CA GLN A 419 10.65 -13.20 12.98
C GLN A 419 10.32 -13.61 14.41
N LEU A 420 9.20 -14.32 14.65
CA LEU A 420 8.85 -14.87 15.96
C LEU A 420 9.94 -15.80 16.51
N GLN A 421 10.59 -16.59 15.65
CA GLN A 421 11.66 -17.52 16.03
C GLN A 421 12.99 -16.83 16.40
N GLN A 422 13.13 -15.53 16.17
CA GLN A 422 14.30 -14.77 16.63
C GLN A 422 14.27 -14.53 18.15
N SER A 423 13.10 -14.65 18.80
CA SER A 423 13.02 -14.56 20.25
C SER A 423 13.64 -15.80 20.91
N HIS A 424 14.46 -15.60 21.94
CA HIS A 424 15.07 -16.66 22.74
C HIS A 424 14.03 -17.58 23.42
N PHE A 425 12.81 -17.08 23.61
CA PHE A 425 11.71 -17.80 24.25
C PHE A 425 10.92 -18.67 23.28
N VAL A 426 11.25 -18.68 21.99
CA VAL A 426 10.50 -19.38 20.94
C VAL A 426 11.35 -20.49 20.33
N ALA A 427 10.94 -21.74 20.53
CA ALA A 427 11.57 -22.90 19.88
C ALA A 427 10.99 -23.14 18.48
N GLN A 428 9.66 -23.00 18.32
CA GLN A 428 8.98 -23.10 17.03
C GLN A 428 7.81 -22.09 16.99
N ALA A 429 7.55 -21.53 15.83
CA ALA A 429 6.43 -20.63 15.62
C ALA A 429 5.71 -20.91 14.30
N ALA A 430 4.40 -20.64 14.28
CA ALA A 430 3.59 -20.52 13.08
C ALA A 430 2.68 -19.30 13.22
N ALA A 431 2.53 -18.52 12.15
CA ALA A 431 1.56 -17.45 12.08
C ALA A 431 0.29 -17.95 11.39
N VAL A 432 -0.89 -17.67 11.97
CA VAL A 432 -2.16 -18.23 11.52
C VAL A 432 -3.21 -17.14 11.44
N PRO A 433 -3.88 -16.93 10.29
CA PRO A 433 -4.98 -15.99 10.17
C PRO A 433 -6.26 -16.54 10.78
N ARG A 434 -7.01 -15.67 11.44
CA ARG A 434 -8.40 -15.93 11.79
C ARG A 434 -9.30 -15.11 10.88
N TYR A 435 -10.24 -15.78 10.23
CA TYR A 435 -11.20 -15.16 9.33
C TYR A 435 -12.52 -14.86 10.04
N ASP A 436 -13.27 -13.91 9.52
CA ASP A 436 -14.67 -13.72 9.83
C ASP A 436 -15.57 -14.58 8.90
N ASP A 437 -16.89 -14.51 9.11
CA ASP A 437 -17.87 -15.29 8.35
C ASP A 437 -17.93 -14.90 6.86
N GLU A 438 -17.43 -13.72 6.48
CA GLU A 438 -17.34 -13.24 5.09
C GLU A 438 -15.98 -13.53 4.45
N GLY A 439 -15.06 -14.18 5.19
CA GLY A 439 -13.74 -14.62 4.71
C GLY A 439 -12.68 -13.51 4.72
N LYS A 440 -12.91 -12.41 5.44
CA LYS A 440 -11.93 -11.36 5.69
C LYS A 440 -11.02 -11.75 6.86
N VAL A 441 -9.73 -11.46 6.78
CA VAL A 441 -8.81 -11.70 7.89
C VAL A 441 -9.14 -10.72 9.02
N LYS A 442 -9.57 -11.26 10.15
CA LYS A 442 -9.93 -10.50 11.34
C LYS A 442 -8.77 -10.30 12.30
N GLN A 443 -7.87 -11.28 12.38
CA GLN A 443 -6.76 -11.26 13.34
C GLN A 443 -5.65 -12.19 12.88
N LEU A 444 -4.41 -11.82 13.17
CA LEU A 444 -3.23 -12.67 13.07
C LEU A 444 -2.96 -13.29 14.45
N LEU A 445 -2.75 -14.60 14.49
CA LEU A 445 -2.39 -15.35 15.68
C LEU A 445 -1.00 -15.96 15.54
N ALA A 446 -0.29 -16.09 16.67
CA ALA A 446 0.94 -16.89 16.76
C ALA A 446 0.63 -18.21 17.47
N VAL A 447 0.99 -19.33 16.86
CA VAL A 447 1.06 -20.65 17.52
C VAL A 447 2.52 -20.90 17.87
N ILE A 448 2.82 -21.11 19.14
CA ILE A 448 4.18 -21.11 19.70
C ILE A 448 4.46 -22.42 20.45
N VAL A 449 5.58 -23.05 20.15
CA VAL A 449 6.25 -23.97 21.08
C VAL A 449 7.35 -23.18 21.77
N ALA A 450 7.20 -22.98 23.07
CA ALA A 450 8.15 -22.17 23.84
C ALA A 450 9.46 -22.91 24.09
N SER A 451 10.57 -22.19 24.16
CA SER A 451 11.82 -22.68 24.73
C SER A 451 11.69 -22.79 26.25
N ASP A 452 12.64 -23.47 26.90
CA ASP A 452 12.70 -23.51 28.35
C ASP A 452 12.74 -22.10 28.92
N ASN A 453 11.83 -21.81 29.83
CA ASN A 453 11.71 -20.49 30.46
C ASN A 453 11.20 -20.60 31.91
N SER A 454 11.31 -19.51 32.67
CA SER A 454 10.89 -19.46 34.06
C SER A 454 9.59 -18.70 34.33
N PHE A 455 8.83 -18.33 33.27
CA PHE A 455 7.58 -17.60 33.41
C PHE A 455 6.46 -18.49 33.94
N GLU A 456 5.78 -18.04 34.98
CA GLU A 456 4.65 -18.76 35.58
C GLU A 456 3.34 -18.60 34.79
N LYS A 457 3.22 -17.52 33.99
CA LYS A 457 1.97 -17.21 33.27
C LYS A 457 2.23 -16.98 31.77
N PRO A 458 1.40 -17.51 30.89
CA PRO A 458 1.52 -17.33 29.45
C PRO A 458 1.60 -15.85 29.02
N MET A 459 0.89 -14.95 29.74
CA MET A 459 0.91 -13.51 29.43
C MET A 459 2.28 -12.87 29.66
N GLN A 460 3.01 -13.30 30.71
CA GLN A 460 4.37 -12.80 30.97
C GLN A 460 5.35 -13.22 29.86
N LEU A 461 5.24 -14.47 29.42
CA LEU A 461 6.00 -14.99 28.28
C LEU A 461 5.67 -14.23 27.00
N THR A 462 4.37 -14.00 26.71
CA THR A 462 3.94 -13.22 25.54
C THR A 462 4.52 -11.82 25.54
N ASN A 463 4.53 -11.13 26.68
CA ASN A 463 5.09 -9.78 26.78
C ASN A 463 6.61 -9.81 26.56
N ALA A 464 7.31 -10.78 27.14
CA ALA A 464 8.76 -10.93 26.95
C ALA A 464 9.12 -11.19 25.48
N ILE A 465 8.36 -12.05 24.78
CA ILE A 465 8.53 -12.27 23.33
C ILE A 465 8.30 -10.96 22.55
N LYS A 466 7.23 -10.24 22.85
CA LYS A 466 6.93 -8.97 22.16
C LYS A 466 8.00 -7.91 22.43
N ASP A 467 8.52 -7.84 23.63
CA ASP A 467 9.58 -6.89 24.01
C ASP A 467 10.90 -7.16 23.26
N GLU A 468 11.26 -8.45 23.04
CA GLU A 468 12.44 -8.80 22.25
C GLU A 468 12.26 -8.49 20.74
N LEU A 469 11.03 -8.54 20.25
CA LEU A 469 10.73 -8.42 18.81
C LEU A 469 10.27 -7.02 18.37
N LYS A 470 10.16 -6.06 19.29
CA LYS A 470 9.64 -4.71 19.01
C LYS A 470 10.42 -3.94 17.93
N ASP A 471 11.75 -4.16 17.87
CA ASP A 471 12.65 -3.48 16.92
C ASP A 471 12.89 -4.32 15.64
N ILE A 472 12.33 -5.53 15.61
CA ILE A 472 12.45 -6.52 14.51
C ILE A 472 11.16 -6.55 13.67
N MET A 473 10.02 -6.68 14.33
CA MET A 473 8.73 -6.86 13.68
C MET A 473 8.04 -5.52 13.40
N MET A 474 7.49 -5.39 12.18
CA MET A 474 6.58 -4.28 11.90
C MET A 474 5.35 -4.36 12.82
N PRO A 475 4.85 -3.22 13.34
CA PRO A 475 3.71 -3.21 14.27
C PRO A 475 2.48 -3.97 13.76
N TYR A 476 2.19 -3.91 12.46
CA TYR A 476 1.06 -4.61 11.83
C TYR A 476 1.27 -6.13 11.68
N MET A 477 2.51 -6.63 11.80
CA MET A 477 2.85 -8.07 11.76
C MET A 477 2.79 -8.73 13.13
N VAL A 478 2.76 -7.94 14.23
CA VAL A 478 2.74 -8.49 15.59
C VAL A 478 1.43 -9.20 15.85
N PRO A 479 1.44 -10.53 16.15
CA PRO A 479 0.20 -11.27 16.38
C PRO A 479 -0.60 -10.72 17.56
N GLY A 480 -1.92 -10.55 17.36
CA GLY A 480 -2.81 -10.07 18.41
C GLY A 480 -3.05 -11.10 19.54
N ARG A 481 -2.83 -12.40 19.26
CA ARG A 481 -3.02 -13.48 20.21
C ARG A 481 -1.94 -14.54 20.05
N PHE A 482 -1.47 -15.08 21.17
CA PHE A 482 -0.49 -16.18 21.26
C PHE A 482 -1.17 -17.45 21.80
N ILE A 483 -0.94 -18.57 21.13
CA ILE A 483 -1.44 -19.89 21.50
C ILE A 483 -0.21 -20.77 21.75
N TYR A 484 -0.05 -21.24 22.97
CA TYR A 484 1.09 -22.07 23.37
C TYR A 484 0.73 -23.57 23.24
N ARG A 485 1.68 -24.36 22.70
CA ARG A 485 1.57 -25.81 22.52
C ARG A 485 2.85 -26.53 22.97
N GLU A 486 2.72 -27.81 23.26
CA GLU A 486 3.87 -28.68 23.55
C GLU A 486 4.62 -29.08 22.27
N ALA A 487 3.91 -29.21 21.15
CA ALA A 487 4.48 -29.57 19.84
C ALA A 487 3.66 -28.97 18.69
N MET A 488 4.32 -28.73 17.55
CA MET A 488 3.65 -28.36 16.31
C MET A 488 3.10 -29.59 15.58
N PRO A 489 1.92 -29.50 14.94
CA PRO A 489 1.49 -30.50 13.99
C PRO A 489 2.43 -30.49 12.77
N LEU A 490 2.80 -31.69 12.30
CA LEU A 490 3.72 -31.82 11.17
C LEU A 490 3.04 -32.52 10.00
N THR A 491 3.36 -32.08 8.80
CA THR A 491 3.05 -32.79 7.56
C THR A 491 3.84 -34.12 7.48
N PRO A 492 3.48 -35.07 6.61
CA PRO A 492 4.25 -36.30 6.39
C PRO A 492 5.73 -36.08 6.04
N ASN A 493 6.06 -34.87 5.51
CA ASN A 493 7.43 -34.51 5.16
C ASN A 493 8.18 -33.78 6.31
N GLY A 494 7.60 -33.77 7.53
CA GLY A 494 8.24 -33.16 8.71
C GLY A 494 8.20 -31.62 8.79
N LYS A 495 7.46 -30.95 7.92
CA LYS A 495 7.22 -29.50 8.00
C LYS A 495 6.00 -29.19 8.86
N ILE A 496 5.92 -28.02 9.46
CA ILE A 496 4.73 -27.55 10.20
C ILE A 496 3.52 -27.61 9.26
N ASP A 497 2.44 -28.25 9.69
CA ASP A 497 1.18 -28.32 8.96
C ASP A 497 0.38 -27.02 9.15
N LEU A 498 0.78 -25.98 8.41
CA LEU A 498 0.13 -24.69 8.47
C LEU A 498 -1.35 -24.73 8.01
N LYS A 499 -1.68 -25.59 7.01
CA LYS A 499 -3.07 -25.78 6.56
C LYS A 499 -3.95 -26.35 7.67
N GLY A 500 -3.46 -27.38 8.35
CA GLY A 500 -4.15 -27.96 9.50
C GLY A 500 -4.35 -26.96 10.64
N LEU A 501 -3.32 -26.14 10.94
CA LEU A 501 -3.44 -25.07 11.95
C LEU A 501 -4.45 -24.01 11.58
N ILE A 502 -4.51 -23.60 10.31
CA ILE A 502 -5.49 -22.64 9.80
C ILE A 502 -6.92 -23.21 9.94
N ALA A 503 -7.14 -24.44 9.51
CA ALA A 503 -8.43 -25.11 9.62
C ALA A 503 -8.89 -25.23 11.09
N GLU A 504 -8.00 -25.65 11.99
CA GLU A 504 -8.30 -25.76 13.43
C GLU A 504 -8.73 -24.43 14.05
N VAL A 505 -7.98 -23.34 13.75
CA VAL A 505 -8.26 -22.01 14.33
C VAL A 505 -9.59 -21.44 13.80
N ASN A 506 -10.00 -21.81 12.59
CA ASN A 506 -11.20 -21.29 11.94
C ASN A 506 -12.42 -22.24 12.05
N GLY A 507 -12.27 -23.37 12.73
CA GLY A 507 -13.38 -24.31 13.00
C GLY A 507 -13.72 -25.24 11.84
N ASP A 508 -12.82 -25.38 10.86
CA ASP A 508 -12.96 -26.24 9.67
C ASP A 508 -12.28 -27.61 9.85
N ALA A 509 -11.88 -27.94 11.08
CA ALA A 509 -11.16 -29.18 11.42
C ALA A 509 -12.06 -30.28 11.96
#